data_77159402471b8ee12dd3d9c687b9b839
#
_entry.id   77159402471b8ee12dd3d9c687b9b839
#
_cell.length_a   1.000
_cell.length_b   1.000
_cell.length_c   1.000
_cell.angle_alpha   90.00
_cell.angle_beta   90.00
_cell.angle_gamma   90.00
#
_symmetry.space_group_name_H-M   'P 1'
#
loop_
_entity.id
_entity.type
_entity.pdbx_description
1 polymer ?
#
loop_
_entity_poly.entity_id
_entity_poly.type
_entity_poly.pdbx_seq_one_letter_code
_entity_poly.pdbx_strand_id
1 'polypeptide(L)'
;MHWGFVLLFVYGLLKQIDSLNQLEDSSLLKFEVVFASVFLFLLLIRFIYMKTTQQSSLPESTPKPQIMAAKITHNGMYICLALIPLTGLLIGLLFWLGLKEGLLTNLVVGAHELSVSIIYWLIGLHILAAVYHRLKNDGVWSSMVPFWKEK
;
A
#
# COMPACT_ATOMS: atom_id res chain seq x y z
N MET A 1 -8.67 3.92 11.69
CA MET A 1 -7.59 3.09 11.12
C MET A 1 -7.22 3.42 9.68
N HIS A 2 -8.17 3.53 8.73
CA HIS A 2 -7.84 3.78 7.31
C HIS A 2 -6.96 5.03 7.11
N TRP A 3 -7.39 6.18 7.56
CA TRP A 3 -6.70 7.46 7.37
C TRP A 3 -5.32 7.53 8.05
N GLY A 4 -5.18 6.94 9.24
CA GLY A 4 -3.85 6.87 9.88
C GLY A 4 -2.86 6.04 9.05
N PHE A 5 -3.34 4.94 8.45
CA PHE A 5 -2.51 4.13 7.55
C PHE A 5 -2.17 4.87 6.24
N VAL A 6 -3.12 5.65 5.70
CA VAL A 6 -2.86 6.51 4.52
C VAL A 6 -1.76 7.53 4.81
N LEU A 7 -1.81 8.21 5.97
CA LEU A 7 -0.79 9.17 6.36
C LEU A 7 0.59 8.52 6.49
N LEU A 8 0.66 7.33 7.10
CA LEU A 8 1.91 6.58 7.22
C LEU A 8 2.47 6.17 5.84
N PHE A 9 1.60 5.74 4.94
CA PHE A 9 1.98 5.38 3.57
C PHE A 9 2.49 6.61 2.79
N VAL A 10 1.77 7.74 2.85
CA VAL A 10 2.22 8.99 2.21
C VAL A 10 3.55 9.46 2.79
N TYR A 11 3.75 9.35 4.09
CA TYR A 11 5.05 9.66 4.71
C TYR A 11 6.17 8.79 4.12
N GLY A 12 5.94 7.48 3.96
CA GLY A 12 6.91 6.57 3.33
C GLY A 12 7.24 6.98 1.89
N LEU A 13 6.24 7.39 1.11
CA LEU A 13 6.46 7.88 -0.26
C LEU A 13 7.30 9.17 -0.30
N LEU A 14 7.07 10.09 0.63
CA LEU A 14 7.81 11.36 0.71
C LEU A 14 9.26 11.17 1.20
N LYS A 15 9.54 10.04 1.86
CA LYS A 15 10.87 9.68 2.38
C LYS A 15 11.60 8.67 1.49
N GLN A 16 11.04 8.34 0.34
CA GLN A 16 11.66 7.41 -0.61
C GLN A 16 13.06 7.90 -0.99
N ILE A 17 14.02 6.97 -1.02
CA ILE A 17 15.40 7.25 -1.44
C ILE A 17 15.47 7.48 -2.95
N ASP A 18 16.32 8.43 -3.38
CA ASP A 18 16.50 8.75 -4.80
C ASP A 18 17.44 7.75 -5.51
N SER A 19 18.33 7.11 -4.76
CA SER A 19 19.28 6.15 -5.30
C SER A 19 19.70 5.11 -4.26
N LEU A 20 20.01 3.90 -4.72
CA LEU A 20 20.46 2.81 -3.85
C LEU A 20 21.78 3.12 -3.12
N ASN A 21 22.63 3.98 -3.69
CA ASN A 21 23.90 4.38 -3.07
C ASN A 21 23.68 5.09 -1.72
N GLN A 22 22.53 5.71 -1.52
CA GLN A 22 22.18 6.32 -0.22
C GLN A 22 22.07 5.29 0.91
N LEU A 23 21.78 4.02 0.59
CA LEU A 23 21.76 2.93 1.57
C LEU A 23 23.14 2.55 2.12
N GLU A 24 24.22 3.12 1.59
CA GLU A 24 25.56 3.02 2.18
C GLU A 24 25.66 3.79 3.51
N ASP A 25 24.84 4.80 3.70
CA ASP A 25 24.68 5.43 5.02
C ASP A 25 23.95 4.46 5.96
N SER A 26 24.70 3.99 6.97
CA SER A 26 24.19 3.03 7.94
C SER A 26 23.01 3.57 8.77
N SER A 27 22.90 4.89 8.94
CA SER A 27 21.80 5.52 9.67
C SER A 27 20.52 5.50 8.84
N LEU A 28 20.63 5.80 7.55
CA LEU A 28 19.52 5.75 6.61
C LEU A 28 19.04 4.30 6.41
N LEU A 29 19.98 3.37 6.21
CA LEU A 29 19.64 1.94 6.09
C LEU A 29 18.87 1.42 7.31
N LYS A 30 19.32 1.76 8.53
CA LYS A 30 18.60 1.39 9.75
C LYS A 30 17.20 2.01 9.80
N PHE A 31 17.08 3.28 9.44
CA PHE A 31 15.78 3.95 9.38
C PHE A 31 14.82 3.23 8.43
N GLU A 32 15.26 2.92 7.20
CA GLU A 32 14.45 2.22 6.19
C GLU A 32 14.01 0.83 6.67
N VAL A 33 14.93 0.06 7.28
CA VAL A 33 14.61 -1.27 7.83
C VAL A 33 13.60 -1.17 8.97
N VAL A 34 13.77 -0.23 9.90
CA VAL A 34 12.82 -0.03 11.01
C VAL A 34 11.46 0.42 10.47
N PHE A 35 11.45 1.40 9.55
CA PHE A 35 10.22 1.90 8.96
C PHE A 35 9.45 0.79 8.22
N ALA A 36 10.12 0.02 7.37
CA ALA A 36 9.51 -1.09 6.63
C ALA A 36 8.95 -2.17 7.59
N SER A 37 9.68 -2.48 8.67
CA SER A 37 9.24 -3.46 9.68
C SER A 37 7.98 -2.98 10.43
N VAL A 38 7.97 -1.73 10.88
CA VAL A 38 6.82 -1.12 11.56
C VAL A 38 5.62 -1.05 10.61
N PHE A 39 5.86 -0.63 9.36
CA PHE A 39 4.81 -0.55 8.35
C PHE A 39 4.16 -1.93 8.10
N LEU A 40 4.98 -2.97 7.91
CA LEU A 40 4.51 -4.34 7.70
C LEU A 40 3.71 -4.86 8.90
N PHE A 41 4.18 -4.60 10.12
CA PHE A 41 3.49 -4.98 11.35
C PHE A 41 2.11 -4.29 11.45
N LEU A 42 2.03 -2.99 11.18
CA LEU A 42 0.76 -2.24 11.18
C LEU A 42 -0.16 -2.69 10.04
N LEU A 43 0.39 -3.06 8.88
CA LEU A 43 -0.38 -3.64 7.77
C LEU A 43 -1.03 -4.96 8.18
N LEU A 44 -0.29 -5.83 8.88
CA LEU A 44 -0.80 -7.10 9.38
C LEU A 44 -1.96 -6.90 10.37
N ILE A 45 -1.78 -6.00 11.34
CA ILE A 45 -2.85 -5.63 12.28
C ILE A 45 -4.08 -5.12 11.54
N ARG A 46 -3.87 -4.23 10.56
CA ARG A 46 -4.96 -3.69 9.74
C ARG A 46 -5.67 -4.79 8.95
N PHE A 47 -4.93 -5.70 8.34
CA PHE A 47 -5.48 -6.80 7.55
C PHE A 47 -6.35 -7.72 8.41
N ILE A 48 -5.86 -8.11 9.60
CA ILE A 48 -6.61 -8.93 10.56
C ILE A 48 -7.89 -8.18 11.01
N TYR A 49 -7.75 -6.92 11.40
CA TYR A 49 -8.90 -6.09 11.81
C TYR A 49 -9.96 -6.01 10.71
N MET A 50 -9.56 -5.74 9.47
CA MET A 50 -10.49 -5.64 8.35
C MET A 50 -11.20 -6.97 8.06
N LYS A 51 -10.47 -8.08 8.13
CA LYS A 51 -11.04 -9.42 7.93
C LYS A 51 -12.05 -9.83 9.02
N THR A 52 -11.84 -9.37 10.25
CA THR A 52 -12.67 -9.79 11.40
C THR A 52 -13.84 -8.85 11.68
N THR A 53 -13.75 -7.58 11.27
CA THR A 53 -14.72 -6.56 11.71
C THR A 53 -15.50 -5.88 10.59
N GLN A 54 -15.02 -5.96 9.33
CA GLN A 54 -15.66 -5.19 8.27
C GLN A 54 -16.46 -6.06 7.29
N GLN A 55 -17.70 -5.64 7.09
CA GLN A 55 -18.57 -6.10 6.01
C GLN A 55 -18.39 -5.20 4.77
N SER A 56 -18.79 -5.70 3.61
CA SER A 56 -18.78 -4.91 2.37
C SER A 56 -19.67 -3.68 2.51
N SER A 57 -19.12 -2.51 2.14
CA SER A 57 -19.90 -1.26 2.11
C SER A 57 -20.69 -1.09 0.80
N LEU A 58 -20.54 -2.00 -0.16
CA LEU A 58 -21.23 -1.91 -1.44
C LEU A 58 -22.71 -2.26 -1.26
N PRO A 59 -23.65 -1.49 -1.87
CA PRO A 59 -25.06 -1.82 -1.89
C PRO A 59 -25.33 -3.21 -2.47
N GLU A 60 -26.36 -3.90 -1.99
CA GLU A 60 -26.76 -5.23 -2.47
C GLU A 60 -27.10 -5.22 -3.96
N SER A 61 -27.59 -4.09 -4.49
CA SER A 61 -27.90 -3.88 -5.91
C SER A 61 -26.68 -3.67 -6.80
N THR A 62 -25.46 -3.71 -6.25
CA THR A 62 -24.23 -3.45 -7.03
C THR A 62 -23.99 -4.54 -8.07
N PRO A 63 -23.77 -4.20 -9.35
CA PRO A 63 -23.49 -5.18 -10.40
C PRO A 63 -22.25 -6.03 -10.10
N LYS A 64 -22.32 -7.34 -10.42
CA LYS A 64 -21.21 -8.29 -10.20
C LYS A 64 -19.85 -7.82 -10.73
N PRO A 65 -19.72 -7.20 -11.93
CA PRO A 65 -18.44 -6.68 -12.42
C PRO A 65 -17.83 -5.61 -11.51
N GLN A 66 -18.65 -4.72 -10.93
CA GLN A 66 -18.16 -3.70 -10.00
C GLN A 66 -17.68 -4.30 -8.68
N ILE A 67 -18.40 -5.30 -8.15
CA ILE A 67 -17.98 -6.05 -6.96
C ILE A 67 -16.62 -6.74 -7.22
N MET A 68 -16.47 -7.35 -8.40
CA MET A 68 -15.22 -8.02 -8.78
C MET A 68 -14.07 -7.02 -8.92
N ALA A 69 -14.30 -5.88 -9.59
CA ALA A 69 -13.32 -4.82 -9.74
C ALA A 69 -12.86 -4.27 -8.37
N ALA A 70 -13.80 -4.03 -7.44
CA ALA A 70 -13.49 -3.60 -6.08
C ALA A 70 -12.63 -4.63 -5.33
N LYS A 71 -12.96 -5.92 -5.43
CA LYS A 71 -12.17 -7.01 -4.82
C LYS A 71 -10.77 -7.10 -5.39
N ILE A 72 -10.62 -7.00 -6.71
CA ILE A 72 -9.31 -7.05 -7.39
C ILE A 72 -8.46 -5.85 -6.94
N THR A 73 -9.03 -4.63 -6.96
CA THR A 73 -8.32 -3.42 -6.53
C THR A 73 -7.88 -3.52 -5.07
N HIS A 74 -8.77 -3.88 -4.15
CA HIS A 74 -8.42 -3.98 -2.73
C HIS A 74 -7.40 -5.07 -2.44
N ASN A 75 -7.56 -6.28 -3.01
CA ASN A 75 -6.60 -7.36 -2.83
C ASN A 75 -5.24 -7.01 -3.45
N GLY A 76 -5.24 -6.41 -4.65
CA GLY A 76 -4.03 -5.93 -5.30
C GLY A 76 -3.30 -4.89 -4.44
N MET A 77 -4.02 -3.94 -3.83
CA MET A 77 -3.45 -2.96 -2.90
C MET A 77 -2.81 -3.65 -1.69
N TYR A 78 -3.47 -4.63 -1.05
CA TYR A 78 -2.88 -5.35 0.09
C TYR A 78 -1.63 -6.13 -0.31
N ILE A 79 -1.63 -6.77 -1.49
CA ILE A 79 -0.47 -7.50 -2.01
C ILE A 79 0.70 -6.53 -2.23
N CYS A 80 0.49 -5.41 -2.93
CA CYS A 80 1.56 -4.44 -3.16
C CYS A 80 2.04 -3.80 -1.85
N LEU A 81 1.13 -3.43 -0.93
CA LEU A 81 1.47 -2.88 0.38
C LEU A 81 2.27 -3.85 1.26
N ALA A 82 2.16 -5.17 1.02
CA ALA A 82 3.01 -6.17 1.68
C ALA A 82 4.33 -6.37 0.94
N LEU A 83 4.31 -6.43 -0.39
CA LEU A 83 5.51 -6.66 -1.22
C LEU A 83 6.52 -5.51 -1.11
N ILE A 84 6.05 -4.25 -1.06
CA ILE A 84 6.93 -3.08 -0.96
C ILE A 84 7.84 -3.15 0.27
N PRO A 85 7.33 -3.27 1.51
CA PRO A 85 8.21 -3.36 2.68
C PRO A 85 8.99 -4.69 2.73
N LEU A 86 8.44 -5.81 2.27
CA LEU A 86 9.16 -7.09 2.23
C LEU A 86 10.37 -7.04 1.29
N THR A 87 10.18 -6.51 0.08
CA THR A 87 11.31 -6.33 -0.86
C THR A 87 12.28 -5.27 -0.38
N GLY A 88 11.81 -4.19 0.26
CA GLY A 88 12.65 -3.19 0.91
C GLY A 88 13.52 -3.79 2.03
N LEU A 89 12.96 -4.63 2.90
CA LEU A 89 13.71 -5.36 3.92
C LEU A 89 14.75 -6.31 3.31
N LEU A 90 14.40 -6.96 2.20
CA LEU A 90 15.31 -7.85 1.49
C LEU A 90 16.45 -7.07 0.83
N ILE A 91 16.18 -5.90 0.23
CA ILE A 91 17.23 -4.98 -0.26
C ILE A 91 18.15 -4.58 0.89
N GLY A 92 17.60 -4.16 2.04
CA GLY A 92 18.37 -3.80 3.21
C GLY A 92 19.27 -4.95 3.71
N LEU A 93 18.76 -6.18 3.71
CA LEU A 93 19.54 -7.37 4.06
C LEU A 93 20.69 -7.63 3.07
N LEU A 94 20.42 -7.53 1.76
CA LEU A 94 21.44 -7.71 0.73
C LEU A 94 22.57 -6.68 0.87
N PHE A 95 22.22 -5.40 1.11
CA PHE A 95 23.20 -4.35 1.37
C PHE A 95 24.02 -4.61 2.64
N TRP A 96 23.38 -5.07 3.71
CA TRP A 96 24.08 -5.44 4.93
C TRP A 96 25.05 -6.61 4.77
N LEU A 97 24.70 -7.57 3.90
CA LEU A 97 25.57 -8.70 3.53
C LEU A 97 26.68 -8.33 2.52
N GLY A 98 26.72 -7.08 2.05
CA GLY A 98 27.68 -6.63 1.02
C GLY A 98 27.32 -7.02 -0.40
N LEU A 99 26.13 -7.61 -0.62
CA LEU A 99 25.60 -7.99 -1.94
C LEU A 99 24.88 -6.81 -2.59
N LYS A 100 25.62 -5.74 -2.88
CA LYS A 100 25.05 -4.48 -3.38
C LYS A 100 24.70 -4.54 -4.87
N GLU A 101 25.33 -5.43 -5.63
CA GLU A 101 25.19 -5.59 -7.07
C GLU A 101 25.00 -7.07 -7.45
N GLY A 102 24.49 -7.31 -8.65
CA GLY A 102 24.30 -8.64 -9.18
C GLY A 102 22.85 -8.99 -9.49
N LEU A 103 22.66 -10.17 -10.09
CA LEU A 103 21.34 -10.60 -10.58
C LEU A 103 20.27 -10.62 -9.48
N LEU A 104 20.62 -11.13 -8.29
CA LEU A 104 19.67 -11.23 -7.17
C LEU A 104 19.21 -9.85 -6.71
N THR A 105 20.15 -8.92 -6.51
CA THR A 105 19.84 -7.55 -6.09
C THR A 105 18.98 -6.84 -7.12
N ASN A 106 19.33 -6.95 -8.41
CA ASN A 106 18.56 -6.35 -9.50
C ASN A 106 17.14 -6.92 -9.59
N LEU A 107 16.95 -8.22 -9.36
CA LEU A 107 15.60 -8.83 -9.34
C LEU A 107 14.77 -8.33 -8.18
N VAL A 108 15.35 -8.21 -6.98
CA VAL A 108 14.61 -7.72 -5.80
C VAL A 108 14.27 -6.25 -5.94
N VAL A 109 15.20 -5.43 -6.43
CA VAL A 109 14.97 -4.00 -6.71
C VAL A 109 13.88 -3.86 -7.78
N GLY A 110 13.96 -4.59 -8.89
CA GLY A 110 12.95 -4.57 -9.93
C GLY A 110 11.55 -4.98 -9.42
N ALA A 111 11.48 -5.98 -8.55
CA ALA A 111 10.22 -6.38 -7.91
C ALA A 111 9.65 -5.29 -6.98
N HIS A 112 10.55 -4.58 -6.25
CA HIS A 112 10.17 -3.44 -5.42
C HIS A 112 9.59 -2.29 -6.27
N GLU A 113 10.32 -1.85 -7.29
CA GLU A 113 9.92 -0.76 -8.19
C GLU A 113 8.62 -1.09 -8.93
N LEU A 114 8.46 -2.33 -9.40
CA LEU A 114 7.23 -2.79 -10.03
C LEU A 114 6.04 -2.72 -9.05
N SER A 115 6.24 -3.15 -7.81
CA SER A 115 5.19 -3.11 -6.78
C SER A 115 4.80 -1.67 -6.45
N VAL A 116 5.77 -0.74 -6.38
CA VAL A 116 5.54 0.69 -6.20
C VAL A 116 4.78 1.28 -7.40
N SER A 117 5.15 0.92 -8.62
CA SER A 117 4.45 1.38 -9.81
C SER A 117 2.99 0.90 -9.87
N ILE A 118 2.75 -0.37 -9.56
CA ILE A 118 1.40 -0.95 -9.53
C ILE A 118 0.53 -0.30 -8.46
N ILE A 119 1.06 -0.05 -7.25
CA ILE A 119 0.27 0.54 -6.17
C ILE A 119 -0.23 1.95 -6.52
N TYR A 120 0.54 2.76 -7.24
CA TYR A 120 0.07 4.08 -7.70
C TYR A 120 -1.18 3.97 -8.59
N TRP A 121 -1.19 3.03 -9.53
CA TRP A 121 -2.35 2.79 -10.39
C TRP A 121 -3.56 2.30 -9.60
N LEU A 122 -3.36 1.38 -8.66
CA LEU A 122 -4.43 0.85 -7.82
C LEU A 122 -5.02 1.91 -6.89
N ILE A 123 -4.19 2.78 -6.32
CA ILE A 123 -4.65 3.93 -5.52
C ILE A 123 -5.44 4.91 -6.39
N GLY A 124 -4.96 5.22 -7.60
CA GLY A 124 -5.67 6.06 -8.54
C GLY A 124 -7.06 5.50 -8.86
N LEU A 125 -7.16 4.21 -9.19
CA LEU A 125 -8.43 3.52 -9.43
C LEU A 125 -9.34 3.53 -8.18
N HIS A 126 -8.77 3.32 -6.99
CA HIS A 126 -9.51 3.35 -5.73
C HIS A 126 -10.12 4.72 -5.44
N ILE A 127 -9.34 5.79 -5.66
CA ILE A 127 -9.82 7.17 -5.49
C ILE A 127 -10.91 7.51 -6.53
N LEU A 128 -10.69 7.14 -7.80
CA LEU A 128 -11.69 7.34 -8.85
C LEU A 128 -13.00 6.62 -8.56
N ALA A 129 -12.93 5.38 -8.06
CA ALA A 129 -14.11 4.63 -7.64
C ALA A 129 -14.83 5.31 -6.47
N ALA A 130 -14.08 5.83 -5.47
CA ALA A 130 -14.67 6.56 -4.35
C ALA A 130 -15.40 7.83 -4.81
N VAL A 131 -14.79 8.60 -5.72
CA VAL A 131 -15.42 9.80 -6.32
C VAL A 131 -16.66 9.42 -7.14
N TYR A 132 -16.60 8.35 -7.93
CA TYR A 132 -17.76 7.85 -8.68
C TYR A 132 -18.93 7.52 -7.74
N HIS A 133 -18.70 6.80 -6.65
CA HIS A 133 -19.73 6.48 -5.67
C HIS A 133 -20.29 7.73 -4.98
N ARG A 134 -19.44 8.74 -4.71
CA ARG A 134 -19.91 10.03 -4.20
C ARG A 134 -20.87 10.72 -5.17
N LEU A 135 -20.54 10.75 -6.47
CA LEU A 135 -21.42 11.35 -7.51
C LEU A 135 -22.74 10.59 -7.65
N LYS A 136 -22.71 9.27 -7.42
CA LYS A 136 -23.88 8.40 -7.44
C LYS A 136 -24.77 8.55 -6.21
N ASN A 137 -24.23 9.06 -5.12
CA ASN A 137 -24.91 9.29 -3.83
C ASN A 137 -25.53 7.99 -3.26
N ASP A 138 -24.76 6.90 -3.26
CA ASP A 138 -25.21 5.55 -2.90
C ASP A 138 -24.75 5.09 -1.49
N GLY A 139 -24.20 5.99 -0.68
CA GLY A 139 -23.79 5.76 0.70
C GLY A 139 -22.38 5.19 0.86
N VAL A 140 -21.75 4.72 -0.22
CA VAL A 140 -20.41 4.13 -0.18
C VAL A 140 -19.35 5.15 0.25
N TRP A 141 -19.40 6.36 -0.29
CA TRP A 141 -18.51 7.45 0.13
C TRP A 141 -18.61 7.72 1.62
N SER A 142 -19.83 7.87 2.15
CA SER A 142 -20.08 8.18 3.55
C SER A 142 -19.60 7.08 4.51
N SER A 143 -19.46 5.84 4.04
CA SER A 143 -18.90 4.74 4.80
C SER A 143 -17.37 4.78 4.89
N MET A 144 -16.68 5.41 3.92
CA MET A 144 -15.23 5.45 3.82
C MET A 144 -14.62 6.76 4.32
N VAL A 145 -15.33 7.88 4.09
CA VAL A 145 -14.85 9.23 4.39
C VAL A 145 -15.65 9.83 5.56
N PRO A 146 -14.99 10.20 6.69
CA PRO A 146 -15.66 10.66 7.89
C PRO A 146 -16.25 12.07 7.77
N PHE A 147 -15.81 12.84 6.77
CA PHE A 147 -16.24 14.21 6.48
C PHE A 147 -16.87 14.31 5.09
N TRP A 148 -17.66 15.35 4.85
CA TRP A 148 -18.41 15.56 3.61
C TRP A 148 -19.30 14.37 3.23
N LYS A 149 -20.08 13.92 4.22
CA LYS A 149 -21.05 12.84 3.99
C LYS A 149 -22.03 13.21 2.88
N GLU A 150 -22.51 12.18 2.20
CA GLU A 150 -23.62 12.29 1.25
C GLU A 150 -24.88 12.78 1.97
N LYS A 151 -25.73 13.51 1.26
CA LYS A 151 -27.00 14.00 1.78
C LYS A 151 -28.07 12.93 1.70
#